data_b97a50d1a69092aaf95231505572fb49
#
_entry.id   b97a50d1a69092aaf95231505572fb49
#
_cell.length_a   1.000
_cell.length_b   1.000
_cell.length_c   1.000
_cell.angle_alpha   90.00
_cell.angle_beta   90.00
_cell.angle_gamma   90.00
#
_symmetry.space_group_name_H-M   'P 1'
#
loop_
_entity.id
_entity.type
_entity.pdbx_description
1 polymer ?
#
loop_
_entity_poly.entity_id
_entity_poly.type
_entity_poly.pdbx_seq_one_letter_code
_entity_poly.pdbx_strand_id
1 'polypeptide(L)'
;MKKSIWFIKAETNLHVGNENTSSVGLIDKEIQRDVLTGIPCINSSSLKGAMNEYATSEANLSPKARLAIFGVDRGNGIKETQKGGCLFFDAQLLLLPVQDDKKLYRLITCNEVLDRYVSLLAKMGIKYSYDNLVEALVKCGEGHFDKKTDIVECSQFEENCSDDDLPIIARNSQMGAGNLWYEQVLPHKSVFGTFLVYPPVIEVSIKDASKSEDTMAEPANKKAESKTVSIDMTEAINKTFDNKIVQIGANATIGYGYCSFIKVKEE
;
A
#
# COMPACT_ATOMS: atom_id res chain seq x y z
N MET A 1 -7.02 18.14 9.49
CA MET A 1 -6.69 16.82 8.93
C MET A 1 -5.63 16.16 9.80
N LYS A 2 -5.83 14.90 10.20
CA LYS A 2 -4.80 14.03 10.79
C LYS A 2 -3.92 13.49 9.67
N LYS A 3 -2.69 13.18 10.03
CA LYS A 3 -1.70 12.60 9.13
C LYS A 3 -1.02 11.47 9.88
N SER A 4 -0.72 10.38 9.23
CA SER A 4 -0.02 9.25 9.85
C SER A 4 0.96 8.62 8.87
N ILE A 5 2.17 8.36 9.34
CA ILE A 5 3.23 7.71 8.56
C ILE A 5 3.15 6.21 8.79
N TRP A 6 3.35 5.44 7.73
CA TRP A 6 3.31 3.99 7.74
C TRP A 6 4.50 3.39 7.01
N PHE A 7 5.09 2.37 7.59
CA PHE A 7 5.99 1.47 6.87
C PHE A 7 5.22 0.23 6.42
N ILE A 8 5.54 -0.21 5.22
CA ILE A 8 5.03 -1.44 4.62
C ILE A 8 6.22 -2.33 4.37
N LYS A 9 6.36 -3.40 5.15
CA LYS A 9 7.46 -4.36 5.05
C LYS A 9 6.97 -5.62 4.37
N ALA A 10 7.55 -5.97 3.23
CA ALA A 10 7.25 -7.20 2.53
C ALA A 10 7.73 -8.41 3.32
N GLU A 11 6.82 -9.26 3.78
CA GLU A 11 7.18 -10.51 4.46
C GLU A 11 7.39 -11.67 3.49
N THR A 12 6.78 -11.56 2.32
CA THR A 12 6.99 -12.48 1.18
C THR A 12 7.35 -11.67 -0.06
N ASN A 13 7.86 -12.33 -1.10
CA ASN A 13 8.15 -11.66 -2.35
C ASN A 13 6.94 -10.89 -2.87
N LEU A 14 7.18 -9.71 -3.41
CA LEU A 14 6.14 -8.77 -3.78
C LEU A 14 6.16 -8.52 -5.29
N HIS A 15 5.01 -8.73 -5.94
CA HIS A 15 4.77 -8.29 -7.31
C HIS A 15 3.57 -7.36 -7.35
N VAL A 16 3.83 -6.07 -7.45
CA VAL A 16 2.81 -5.07 -7.77
C VAL A 16 3.03 -4.68 -9.21
N GLY A 17 2.24 -5.27 -10.10
CA GLY A 17 2.44 -5.16 -11.54
C GLY A 17 2.23 -3.76 -12.07
N ASN A 18 3.02 -3.38 -13.06
CA ASN A 18 2.78 -2.23 -13.91
C ASN A 18 1.72 -2.60 -14.96
N GLU A 19 0.78 -1.69 -15.25
CA GLU A 19 -0.25 -1.91 -16.30
C GLU A 19 0.33 -1.89 -17.71
N ASN A 20 1.52 -1.31 -17.87
CA ASN A 20 2.23 -1.28 -19.14
C ASN A 20 2.97 -2.62 -19.34
N THR A 21 2.35 -3.57 -20.01
CA THR A 21 3.06 -4.71 -20.57
C THR A 21 3.99 -4.19 -21.67
N SER A 22 5.28 -4.07 -21.40
CA SER A 22 6.24 -3.75 -22.43
C SER A 22 6.34 -4.96 -23.37
N SER A 23 5.98 -4.77 -24.63
CA SER A 23 6.17 -5.80 -25.66
C SER A 23 7.62 -5.89 -26.15
N VAL A 24 8.55 -5.19 -25.51
CA VAL A 24 9.95 -5.06 -25.89
C VAL A 24 10.83 -5.30 -24.67
N GLY A 25 11.14 -6.56 -24.36
CA GLY A 25 12.03 -6.94 -23.27
C GLY A 25 11.92 -8.42 -22.92
N LEU A 26 12.83 -8.88 -22.05
CA LEU A 26 12.81 -10.25 -21.51
C LEU A 26 11.79 -10.43 -20.37
N ILE A 27 11.26 -9.33 -19.82
CA ILE A 27 10.34 -9.34 -18.69
C ILE A 27 8.93 -9.09 -19.21
N ASP A 28 8.04 -10.06 -19.07
CA ASP A 28 6.65 -9.95 -19.51
C ASP A 28 5.80 -9.13 -18.51
N LYS A 29 6.16 -9.19 -17.22
CA LYS A 29 5.46 -8.49 -16.15
C LYS A 29 6.44 -7.75 -15.26
N GLU A 30 6.47 -6.45 -15.43
CA GLU A 30 7.29 -5.53 -14.64
C GLU A 30 6.55 -5.08 -13.37
N ILE A 31 7.32 -4.68 -12.35
CA ILE A 31 6.79 -4.05 -11.14
C ILE A 31 6.55 -2.55 -11.35
N GLN A 32 5.75 -1.95 -10.46
CA GLN A 32 5.54 -0.50 -10.43
C GLN A 32 6.81 0.24 -10.04
N ARG A 33 7.07 1.34 -10.75
CA ARG A 33 8.21 2.23 -10.52
C ARG A 33 7.78 3.69 -10.48
N ASP A 34 8.46 4.49 -9.68
CA ASP A 34 8.32 5.94 -9.70
C ASP A 34 8.77 6.48 -11.07
N VAL A 35 7.90 7.25 -11.71
CA VAL A 35 8.09 7.71 -13.10
C VAL A 35 9.33 8.60 -13.27
N LEU A 36 9.72 9.32 -12.21
CA LEU A 36 10.87 10.23 -12.26
C LEU A 36 12.20 9.52 -12.01
N THR A 37 12.24 8.61 -11.04
CA THR A 37 13.49 7.99 -10.57
C THR A 37 13.70 6.56 -11.06
N GLY A 38 12.66 5.89 -11.55
CA GLY A 38 12.72 4.47 -11.87
C GLY A 38 12.80 3.54 -10.65
N ILE A 39 12.88 4.09 -9.42
CA ILE A 39 12.93 3.29 -8.19
C ILE A 39 11.57 2.59 -7.98
N PRO A 40 11.56 1.32 -7.56
CA PRO A 40 10.34 0.59 -7.28
C PRO A 40 9.43 1.30 -6.27
N CYS A 41 8.13 1.26 -6.50
CA CYS A 41 7.13 1.85 -5.61
C CYS A 41 5.84 1.02 -5.61
N ILE A 42 4.92 1.36 -4.71
CA ILE A 42 3.54 0.86 -4.73
C ILE A 42 2.64 2.08 -4.98
N ASN A 43 1.98 2.12 -6.12
CA ASN A 43 1.07 3.22 -6.44
C ASN A 43 -0.09 3.28 -5.43
N SER A 44 -0.53 4.48 -5.11
CA SER A 44 -1.62 4.73 -4.16
C SER A 44 -2.93 4.03 -4.53
N SER A 45 -3.20 3.84 -5.80
CA SER A 45 -4.35 3.07 -6.29
C SER A 45 -4.27 1.60 -5.88
N SER A 46 -3.12 0.95 -6.08
CA SER A 46 -2.87 -0.44 -5.70
C SER A 46 -2.91 -0.60 -4.17
N LEU A 47 -2.29 0.34 -3.45
CA LEU A 47 -2.30 0.36 -1.99
C LEU A 47 -3.73 0.50 -1.44
N LYS A 48 -4.49 1.48 -1.93
CA LYS A 48 -5.88 1.70 -1.54
C LYS A 48 -6.74 0.47 -1.83
N GLY A 49 -6.56 -0.15 -3.01
CA GLY A 49 -7.28 -1.37 -3.40
C GLY A 49 -7.03 -2.52 -2.44
N ALA A 50 -5.77 -2.81 -2.15
CA ALA A 50 -5.36 -3.86 -1.22
C ALA A 50 -5.87 -3.63 0.21
N MET A 51 -5.74 -2.40 0.72
CA MET A 51 -6.26 -2.03 2.04
C MET A 51 -7.78 -2.15 2.12
N ASN A 52 -8.52 -1.78 1.07
CA ASN A 52 -9.98 -1.92 1.01
C ASN A 52 -10.41 -3.39 0.97
N GLU A 53 -9.71 -4.22 0.22
CA GLU A 53 -9.96 -5.66 0.16
C GLU A 53 -9.74 -6.31 1.54
N TYR A 54 -8.59 -6.06 2.17
CA TYR A 54 -8.30 -6.54 3.52
C TYR A 54 -9.35 -6.09 4.55
N ALA A 55 -9.75 -4.80 4.50
CA ALA A 55 -10.75 -4.25 5.40
C ALA A 55 -12.12 -4.93 5.24
N THR A 56 -12.40 -5.45 4.05
CA THR A 56 -13.67 -6.11 3.70
C THR A 56 -13.67 -7.58 4.06
N SER A 57 -12.61 -8.31 3.64
CA SER A 57 -12.56 -9.78 3.68
C SER A 57 -12.02 -10.32 5.00
N GLU A 58 -11.00 -9.67 5.57
CA GLU A 58 -10.28 -10.21 6.72
C GLU A 58 -10.52 -9.43 8.02
N ALA A 59 -10.43 -8.10 7.96
CA ALA A 59 -10.58 -7.27 9.16
C ALA A 59 -12.03 -7.08 9.61
N ASN A 60 -13.01 -7.47 8.79
CA ASN A 60 -14.43 -7.31 9.05
C ASN A 60 -14.79 -5.87 9.48
N LEU A 61 -14.18 -4.88 8.84
CA LEU A 61 -14.46 -3.48 9.13
C LEU A 61 -15.91 -3.17 8.79
N SER A 62 -16.60 -2.45 9.69
CA SER A 62 -18.01 -2.15 9.46
C SER A 62 -18.22 -1.44 8.12
N PRO A 63 -19.32 -1.72 7.39
CA PRO A 63 -19.61 -1.08 6.11
C PRO A 63 -19.56 0.45 6.17
N LYS A 64 -19.96 1.03 7.30
CA LYS A 64 -19.93 2.48 7.55
C LYS A 64 -18.51 3.03 7.66
N ALA A 65 -17.65 2.36 8.41
CA ALA A 65 -16.25 2.75 8.54
C ALA A 65 -15.50 2.55 7.22
N ARG A 66 -15.79 1.47 6.49
CA ARG A 66 -15.23 1.24 5.15
C ARG A 66 -15.63 2.35 4.18
N LEU A 67 -16.90 2.73 4.17
CA LEU A 67 -17.42 3.83 3.37
C LEU A 67 -16.74 5.17 3.74
N ALA A 68 -16.55 5.41 5.03
CA ALA A 68 -15.86 6.60 5.53
C ALA A 68 -14.41 6.69 5.04
N ILE A 69 -13.68 5.57 5.05
CA ILE A 69 -12.26 5.52 4.67
C ILE A 69 -12.10 5.53 3.14
N PHE A 70 -12.72 4.57 2.45
CA PHE A 70 -12.43 4.28 1.04
C PHE A 70 -13.43 4.90 0.06
N GLY A 71 -14.64 5.23 0.53
CA GLY A 71 -15.72 5.62 -0.35
C GLY A 71 -16.40 4.43 -1.03
N VAL A 72 -17.28 4.74 -1.96
CA VAL A 72 -17.99 3.75 -2.80
C VAL A 72 -18.09 4.29 -4.22
N ASP A 73 -17.77 3.44 -5.20
CA ASP A 73 -18.01 3.70 -6.62
C ASP A 73 -19.41 3.20 -7.05
N ARG A 74 -19.89 3.74 -8.17
CA ARG A 74 -21.12 3.28 -8.80
C ARG A 74 -20.93 1.83 -9.28
N GLY A 75 -21.70 0.93 -8.68
CA GLY A 75 -21.69 -0.49 -9.00
C GLY A 75 -22.57 -1.25 -8.01
N ASN A 76 -22.97 -2.47 -8.35
CA ASN A 76 -23.75 -3.36 -7.47
C ASN A 76 -25.03 -2.71 -6.85
N GLY A 77 -25.78 -1.93 -7.64
CA GLY A 77 -27.01 -1.31 -7.18
C GLY A 77 -26.88 0.02 -6.44
N ILE A 78 -25.67 0.53 -6.25
CA ILE A 78 -25.42 1.84 -5.63
C ILE A 78 -25.62 2.94 -6.67
N LYS A 79 -26.60 3.82 -6.43
CA LYS A 79 -26.98 4.90 -7.36
C LYS A 79 -26.07 6.13 -7.29
N GLU A 80 -25.37 6.34 -6.19
CA GLU A 80 -24.55 7.53 -5.93
C GLU A 80 -23.14 7.13 -5.53
N THR A 81 -22.13 7.77 -6.14
CA THR A 81 -20.73 7.66 -5.73
C THR A 81 -20.52 8.46 -4.45
N GLN A 82 -19.92 7.87 -3.44
CA GLN A 82 -19.52 8.59 -2.23
C GLN A 82 -17.99 8.58 -2.12
N LYS A 83 -17.39 9.78 -2.02
CA LYS A 83 -15.95 9.95 -1.88
C LYS A 83 -15.51 9.54 -0.47
N GLY A 84 -14.45 8.73 -0.37
CA GLY A 84 -13.82 8.41 0.90
C GLY A 84 -13.13 9.61 1.54
N GLY A 85 -13.03 9.60 2.87
CA GLY A 85 -12.39 10.66 3.63
C GLY A 85 -10.87 10.50 3.77
N CYS A 86 -10.31 9.33 3.46
CA CYS A 86 -8.88 9.07 3.53
C CYS A 86 -8.19 9.32 2.18
N LEU A 87 -7.08 10.07 2.22
CA LEU A 87 -6.18 10.27 1.09
C LEU A 87 -5.01 9.28 1.23
N PHE A 88 -4.77 8.51 0.20
CA PHE A 88 -3.69 7.54 0.09
C PHE A 88 -2.59 8.09 -0.80
N PHE A 89 -1.35 7.90 -0.41
CA PHE A 89 -0.17 8.31 -1.18
C PHE A 89 0.65 7.10 -1.60
N ASP A 90 1.44 7.25 -2.65
CA ASP A 90 2.31 6.19 -3.12
C ASP A 90 3.28 5.77 -2.02
N ALA A 91 3.53 4.47 -1.92
CA ALA A 91 4.53 3.95 -1.01
C ALA A 91 5.88 3.89 -1.74
N GLN A 92 6.84 4.70 -1.26
CA GLN A 92 8.18 4.81 -1.81
C GLN A 92 9.09 3.75 -1.19
N LEU A 93 9.92 3.09 -1.98
CA LEU A 93 10.92 2.16 -1.46
C LEU A 93 11.94 2.93 -0.61
N LEU A 94 12.12 2.50 0.63
CA LEU A 94 13.06 3.09 1.58
C LEU A 94 14.22 2.15 1.90
N LEU A 95 13.97 0.83 1.99
CA LEU A 95 15.01 -0.17 2.21
C LEU A 95 14.85 -1.31 1.20
N LEU A 96 15.95 -1.69 0.56
CA LEU A 96 16.03 -2.84 -0.35
C LEU A 96 16.95 -3.90 0.25
N PRO A 97 16.53 -5.17 0.37
CA PRO A 97 17.41 -6.26 0.77
C PRO A 97 18.34 -6.64 -0.38
N VAL A 98 19.63 -6.77 -0.05
CA VAL A 98 20.67 -7.24 -0.95
C VAL A 98 21.44 -8.37 -0.29
N GLN A 99 22.05 -9.24 -1.08
CA GLN A 99 22.91 -10.30 -0.58
C GLN A 99 24.12 -9.71 0.14
N ASP A 100 24.61 -10.42 1.15
CA ASP A 100 25.76 -10.00 1.95
C ASP A 100 26.69 -11.20 2.22
N ASP A 101 27.99 -10.99 2.17
CA ASP A 101 28.97 -12.07 2.37
C ASP A 101 29.09 -12.54 3.84
N LYS A 102 28.67 -11.71 4.78
CA LYS A 102 28.82 -11.96 6.24
C LYS A 102 27.52 -12.28 6.92
N LYS A 103 26.37 -11.88 6.34
CA LYS A 103 25.03 -12.08 6.83
C LYS A 103 24.18 -12.72 5.73
N LEU A 104 23.01 -13.25 6.06
CA LEU A 104 22.07 -13.77 5.05
C LEU A 104 21.70 -12.69 4.02
N TYR A 105 21.54 -11.46 4.48
CA TYR A 105 21.26 -10.27 3.67
C TYR A 105 21.51 -9.02 4.52
N ARG A 106 21.63 -7.89 3.88
CA ARG A 106 21.55 -6.56 4.50
C ARG A 106 20.51 -5.71 3.79
N LEU A 107 19.98 -4.73 4.46
CA LEU A 107 19.06 -3.75 3.90
C LEU A 107 19.84 -2.51 3.54
N ILE A 108 19.71 -2.02 2.32
CA ILE A 108 20.39 -0.81 1.87
C ILE A 108 19.41 0.31 1.53
N THR A 109 19.90 1.55 1.59
CA THR A 109 19.23 2.77 1.12
C THR A 109 20.28 3.78 0.67
N CYS A 110 19.85 4.95 0.16
CA CYS A 110 20.75 6.09 -0.06
C CYS A 110 20.18 7.38 0.51
N ASN A 111 21.03 8.38 0.71
CA ASN A 111 20.62 9.66 1.29
C ASN A 111 19.52 10.35 0.46
N GLU A 112 19.62 10.33 -0.85
CA GLU A 112 18.70 11.01 -1.76
C GLU A 112 17.28 10.46 -1.64
N VAL A 113 17.12 9.15 -1.44
CA VAL A 113 15.82 8.51 -1.21
C VAL A 113 15.22 8.98 0.12
N LEU A 114 16.02 8.99 1.18
CA LEU A 114 15.57 9.39 2.51
C LEU A 114 15.24 10.89 2.56
N ASP A 115 16.10 11.75 2.00
CA ASP A 115 15.89 13.20 1.93
C ASP A 115 14.65 13.56 1.11
N ARG A 116 14.44 12.86 -0.03
CA ARG A 116 13.26 13.03 -0.86
C ARG A 116 11.99 12.69 -0.08
N TYR A 117 11.99 11.59 0.66
CA TYR A 117 10.84 11.18 1.47
C TYR A 117 10.56 12.18 2.59
N VAL A 118 11.56 12.60 3.36
CA VAL A 118 11.43 13.61 4.41
C VAL A 118 10.95 14.96 3.84
N SER A 119 11.51 15.38 2.69
CA SER A 119 11.09 16.60 2.00
C SER A 119 9.60 16.54 1.58
N LEU A 120 9.14 15.38 1.10
CA LEU A 120 7.73 15.18 0.78
C LEU A 120 6.85 15.28 2.02
N LEU A 121 7.23 14.62 3.11
CA LEU A 121 6.52 14.70 4.40
C LEU A 121 6.41 16.16 4.87
N ALA A 122 7.52 16.92 4.81
CA ALA A 122 7.55 18.32 5.20
C ALA A 122 6.61 19.18 4.34
N LYS A 123 6.61 19.01 3.00
CA LYS A 123 5.70 19.69 2.07
C LYS A 123 4.24 19.38 2.36
N MET A 124 3.96 18.17 2.83
CA MET A 124 2.62 17.77 3.26
C MET A 124 2.30 18.21 4.70
N GLY A 125 3.20 18.97 5.34
CA GLY A 125 3.05 19.49 6.70
C GLY A 125 3.11 18.42 7.78
N ILE A 126 3.88 17.35 7.52
CA ILE A 126 4.24 16.31 8.51
C ILE A 126 5.66 16.63 8.98
N LYS A 127 5.79 16.94 10.27
CA LYS A 127 7.11 17.21 10.87
C LYS A 127 7.76 15.88 11.24
N TYR A 128 8.70 15.44 10.43
CA TYR A 128 9.46 14.22 10.67
C TYR A 128 10.88 14.43 10.17
N SER A 129 11.87 14.28 11.05
CA SER A 129 13.27 14.57 10.72
C SER A 129 13.92 13.39 10.00
N TYR A 130 15.04 13.66 9.31
CA TYR A 130 15.88 12.62 8.71
C TYR A 130 16.36 11.61 9.76
N ASP A 131 16.84 12.08 10.91
CA ASP A 131 17.33 11.21 11.98
C ASP A 131 16.23 10.30 12.52
N ASN A 132 15.03 10.83 12.74
CA ASN A 132 13.87 10.04 13.18
C ASN A 132 13.49 8.97 12.14
N LEU A 133 13.56 9.30 10.85
CA LEU A 133 13.32 8.33 9.78
C LEU A 133 14.35 7.22 9.83
N VAL A 134 15.64 7.56 9.89
CA VAL A 134 16.74 6.56 9.95
C VAL A 134 16.60 5.67 11.18
N GLU A 135 16.30 6.22 12.35
CA GLU A 135 16.11 5.43 13.56
C GLU A 135 14.88 4.51 13.50
N ALA A 136 13.80 4.97 12.88
CA ALA A 136 12.64 4.13 12.64
C ALA A 136 12.95 2.98 11.67
N LEU A 137 13.75 3.25 10.63
CA LEU A 137 14.20 2.23 9.68
C LEU A 137 15.16 1.22 10.33
N VAL A 138 16.06 1.64 11.23
CA VAL A 138 16.91 0.72 12.01
C VAL A 138 16.05 -0.25 12.82
N LYS A 139 15.00 0.23 13.47
CA LYS A 139 14.06 -0.61 14.21
C LYS A 139 13.30 -1.58 13.29
N CYS A 140 12.82 -1.08 12.15
CA CYS A 140 12.11 -1.87 11.15
C CYS A 140 13.01 -2.94 10.50
N GLY A 141 14.29 -2.67 10.34
CA GLY A 141 15.29 -3.54 9.73
C GLY A 141 15.73 -4.73 10.60
N GLU A 142 15.34 -4.78 11.88
CA GLU A 142 15.56 -5.93 12.79
C GLU A 142 17.03 -6.42 12.82
N GLY A 143 17.99 -5.49 12.82
CA GLY A 143 19.42 -5.78 12.85
C GLY A 143 20.06 -6.04 11.49
N HIS A 144 19.31 -5.95 10.40
CA HIS A 144 19.80 -6.07 9.03
C HIS A 144 20.04 -4.73 8.33
N PHE A 145 19.83 -3.60 9.02
CA PHE A 145 20.13 -2.26 8.58
C PHE A 145 21.00 -1.52 9.60
N ASP A 146 22.21 -1.14 9.20
CA ASP A 146 23.12 -0.32 9.99
C ASP A 146 23.29 1.04 9.30
N LYS A 147 22.86 2.12 9.96
CA LYS A 147 22.94 3.48 9.43
C LYS A 147 24.36 3.98 9.08
N LYS A 148 25.40 3.28 9.55
CA LYS A 148 26.80 3.65 9.24
C LYS A 148 27.35 2.99 7.97
N THR A 149 26.83 1.84 7.61
CA THR A 149 27.40 1.01 6.52
C THR A 149 26.42 0.75 5.38
N ASP A 150 25.11 0.91 5.62
CA ASP A 150 24.09 0.47 4.70
C ASP A 150 23.34 1.65 4.04
N ILE A 151 23.74 2.88 4.36
CA ILE A 151 23.41 4.07 3.55
C ILE A 151 24.53 4.16 2.50
N VAL A 152 24.21 3.70 1.30
CA VAL A 152 25.17 3.57 0.19
C VAL A 152 25.10 4.78 -0.75
N GLU A 153 26.02 4.85 -1.72
CA GLU A 153 25.94 5.82 -2.81
C GLU A 153 24.67 5.62 -3.63
N CYS A 154 24.08 6.71 -4.12
CA CYS A 154 22.81 6.66 -4.84
C CYS A 154 22.89 5.78 -6.09
N SER A 155 23.99 5.87 -6.85
CA SER A 155 24.23 5.04 -8.02
C SER A 155 24.22 3.53 -7.70
N GLN A 156 24.78 3.13 -6.57
CA GLN A 156 24.75 1.74 -6.12
C GLN A 156 23.34 1.30 -5.74
N PHE A 157 22.56 2.18 -5.07
CA PHE A 157 21.18 1.87 -4.73
C PHE A 157 20.31 1.75 -5.99
N GLU A 158 20.47 2.66 -6.95
CA GLU A 158 19.76 2.64 -8.23
C GLU A 158 20.08 1.39 -9.05
N GLU A 159 21.37 0.97 -9.11
CA GLU A 159 21.80 -0.25 -9.77
C GLU A 159 21.07 -1.48 -9.18
N ASN A 160 21.06 -1.63 -7.85
CA ASN A 160 20.33 -2.73 -7.19
C ASN A 160 18.80 -2.66 -7.36
N CYS A 161 18.27 -1.50 -7.74
CA CYS A 161 16.85 -1.33 -8.08
C CYS A 161 16.56 -1.57 -9.56
N SER A 162 17.58 -1.79 -10.39
CA SER A 162 17.45 -1.92 -11.86
C SER A 162 16.70 -3.19 -12.27
N ASP A 163 16.32 -3.26 -13.54
CA ASP A 163 15.69 -4.44 -14.10
C ASP A 163 16.65 -5.63 -14.19
N ASP A 164 17.95 -5.36 -14.29
CA ASP A 164 18.99 -6.39 -14.39
C ASP A 164 19.30 -7.05 -13.03
N ASP A 165 19.15 -6.32 -11.92
CA ASP A 165 19.52 -6.78 -10.58
C ASP A 165 18.35 -7.30 -9.75
N LEU A 166 17.11 -6.83 -10.04
CA LEU A 166 15.94 -7.35 -9.33
C LEU A 166 15.59 -8.76 -9.79
N PRO A 167 15.17 -9.64 -8.86
CA PRO A 167 14.84 -11.02 -9.19
C PRO A 167 13.75 -11.16 -10.24
N ILE A 168 14.01 -12.01 -11.23
CA ILE A 168 13.06 -12.41 -12.27
C ILE A 168 12.69 -13.87 -12.06
N ILE A 169 11.39 -14.16 -12.00
CA ILE A 169 10.85 -15.50 -11.77
C ILE A 169 10.16 -15.99 -13.04
N ALA A 170 10.64 -17.14 -13.55
CA ALA A 170 9.95 -17.83 -14.63
C ALA A 170 8.66 -18.50 -14.12
N ARG A 171 7.55 -18.23 -14.76
CA ARG A 171 6.24 -18.83 -14.49
C ARG A 171 5.78 -19.67 -15.67
N ASN A 172 5.22 -20.81 -15.39
CA ASN A 172 4.68 -21.69 -16.41
C ASN A 172 3.24 -22.10 -16.03
N SER A 173 2.30 -21.91 -16.96
CA SER A 173 0.95 -22.43 -16.83
C SER A 173 0.85 -23.74 -17.60
N GLN A 174 0.50 -24.84 -16.92
CA GLN A 174 0.27 -26.15 -17.55
C GLN A 174 -1.12 -26.27 -18.17
N MET A 175 -1.96 -25.25 -18.09
CA MET A 175 -3.28 -25.24 -18.73
C MET A 175 -3.16 -24.91 -20.23
N GLY A 176 -3.29 -25.91 -21.09
CA GLY A 176 -3.25 -25.76 -22.55
C GLY A 176 -1.84 -25.84 -23.14
N ALA A 177 -1.54 -25.00 -24.12
CA ALA A 177 -0.27 -25.00 -24.89
C ALA A 177 0.97 -24.50 -24.13
N GLY A 178 0.98 -24.52 -22.80
CA GLY A 178 2.08 -24.11 -21.93
C GLY A 178 2.46 -22.65 -22.15
N ASN A 179 2.00 -21.75 -21.30
CA ASN A 179 2.39 -20.34 -21.37
C ASN A 179 3.51 -20.07 -20.36
N LEU A 180 4.70 -19.79 -20.87
CA LEU A 180 5.86 -19.35 -20.06
C LEU A 180 5.91 -17.82 -20.09
N TRP A 181 6.04 -17.20 -18.91
CA TRP A 181 6.30 -15.77 -18.80
C TRP A 181 7.30 -15.47 -17.69
N TYR A 182 7.95 -14.35 -17.80
CA TYR A 182 8.93 -13.85 -16.83
C TYR A 182 8.34 -12.70 -16.03
N GLU A 183 8.39 -12.81 -14.71
CA GLU A 183 7.79 -11.88 -13.78
C GLU A 183 8.86 -11.31 -12.85
N GLN A 184 9.01 -9.98 -12.86
CA GLN A 184 9.90 -9.28 -11.93
C GLN A 184 9.26 -9.22 -10.54
N VAL A 185 10.06 -9.36 -9.50
CA VAL A 185 9.59 -9.31 -8.11
C VAL A 185 10.52 -8.46 -7.25
N LEU A 186 9.95 -7.84 -6.23
CA LEU A 186 10.71 -7.26 -5.13
C LEU A 186 10.93 -8.32 -4.06
N PRO A 187 12.16 -8.46 -3.55
CA PRO A 187 12.46 -9.44 -2.52
C PRO A 187 11.67 -9.18 -1.24
N HIS A 188 11.35 -10.24 -0.52
CA HIS A 188 10.86 -10.12 0.85
C HIS A 188 11.86 -9.30 1.70
N LYS A 189 11.36 -8.63 2.74
CA LYS A 189 12.07 -7.65 3.59
C LYS A 189 12.29 -6.27 2.97
N SER A 190 11.91 -6.02 1.72
CA SER A 190 11.81 -4.65 1.20
C SER A 190 10.88 -3.82 2.07
N VAL A 191 11.26 -2.57 2.38
CA VAL A 191 10.47 -1.65 3.22
C VAL A 191 10.11 -0.41 2.42
N PHE A 192 8.82 -0.10 2.44
CA PHE A 192 8.28 1.10 1.80
C PHE A 192 7.75 2.07 2.86
N GLY A 193 7.84 3.36 2.56
CA GLY A 193 7.24 4.42 3.36
C GLY A 193 6.07 5.08 2.64
N THR A 194 4.95 5.21 3.33
CA THR A 194 3.78 5.97 2.86
C THR A 194 3.20 6.80 3.99
N PHE A 195 2.22 7.63 3.68
CA PHE A 195 1.44 8.34 4.68
C PHE A 195 -0.02 8.46 4.26
N LEU A 196 -0.88 8.57 5.26
CA LEU A 196 -2.32 8.75 5.09
C LEU A 196 -2.72 10.11 5.63
N VAL A 197 -3.68 10.78 4.96
CA VAL A 197 -4.24 12.06 5.41
C VAL A 197 -5.76 11.94 5.48
N TYR A 198 -6.35 12.21 6.65
CA TYR A 198 -7.77 12.01 6.88
C TYR A 198 -8.34 12.98 7.92
N PRO A 199 -9.64 13.28 7.92
CA PRO A 199 -10.28 13.99 9.02
C PRO A 199 -10.29 13.10 10.28
N PRO A 200 -10.13 13.64 11.50
CA PRO A 200 -10.18 12.83 12.72
C PRO A 200 -11.53 12.11 12.88
N VAL A 201 -12.59 12.75 12.47
CA VAL A 201 -13.95 12.23 12.51
C VAL A 201 -14.65 12.56 11.19
N ILE A 202 -15.47 11.64 10.70
CA ILE A 202 -16.30 11.83 9.52
C ILE A 202 -17.75 11.39 9.83
N GLU A 203 -18.70 12.14 9.33
CA GLU A 203 -20.10 11.77 9.39
C GLU A 203 -20.55 11.05 8.11
N VAL A 204 -21.10 9.85 8.26
CA VAL A 204 -21.61 9.04 7.17
C VAL A 204 -23.11 8.93 7.26
N SER A 205 -23.82 9.40 6.23
CA SER A 205 -25.26 9.27 6.12
C SER A 205 -25.61 8.05 5.26
N ILE A 206 -26.32 7.09 5.84
CA ILE A 206 -26.83 5.93 5.12
C ILE A 206 -28.33 6.11 4.94
N LYS A 207 -28.77 6.11 3.69
CA LYS A 207 -30.17 5.89 3.37
C LYS A 207 -30.46 4.40 3.56
N ASP A 208 -31.34 4.05 4.50
CA ASP A 208 -31.74 2.66 4.72
C ASP A 208 -32.28 2.06 3.42
N ALA A 209 -31.49 1.15 2.83
CA ALA A 209 -31.89 0.39 1.64
C ALA A 209 -32.81 -0.81 1.97
N SER A 210 -33.35 -0.87 3.19
CA SER A 210 -34.24 -1.94 3.63
C SER A 210 -35.67 -1.60 3.34
N LYS A 211 -36.12 -1.51 2.08
CA LYS A 211 -37.48 -1.78 1.60
C LYS A 211 -37.55 -1.56 0.08
N SER A 212 -37.18 -2.58 -0.67
CA SER A 212 -37.62 -2.76 -2.05
C SER A 212 -37.54 -4.24 -2.44
N GLU A 213 -38.46 -5.01 -1.88
CA GLU A 213 -39.02 -6.17 -2.56
C GLU A 213 -40.48 -6.28 -2.19
N ASP A 214 -41.30 -6.32 -3.24
CA ASP A 214 -42.72 -6.63 -3.28
C ASP A 214 -43.69 -5.75 -2.48
N THR A 215 -44.25 -4.76 -3.18
CA THR A 215 -45.72 -4.71 -3.43
C THR A 215 -46.08 -3.47 -4.26
N MET A 216 -46.78 -3.66 -5.35
CA MET A 216 -47.50 -2.60 -6.07
C MET A 216 -48.58 -2.02 -5.13
N ALA A 217 -48.44 -0.78 -4.73
CA ALA A 217 -49.50 0.17 -4.44
C ALA A 217 -49.01 1.41 -3.69
N GLU A 218 -49.37 2.57 -4.21
CA GLU A 218 -49.49 3.92 -3.66
C GLU A 218 -48.25 4.82 -3.39
N PRO A 219 -48.32 6.08 -3.83
CA PRO A 219 -47.27 7.07 -3.63
C PRO A 219 -47.43 7.73 -2.24
N ALA A 220 -46.79 7.19 -1.24
CA ALA A 220 -46.67 7.85 0.05
C ALA A 220 -45.29 8.54 0.15
N ASN A 221 -45.36 9.86 0.23
CA ASN A 221 -44.31 10.81 0.49
C ASN A 221 -43.67 10.58 1.89
N LYS A 222 -42.92 9.50 2.07
CA LYS A 222 -42.11 9.26 3.26
C LYS A 222 -40.64 9.61 2.95
N LYS A 223 -40.19 10.80 3.44
CA LYS A 223 -38.79 11.13 3.55
C LYS A 223 -38.10 9.98 4.29
N ALA A 224 -37.23 9.25 3.59
CA ALA A 224 -36.35 8.26 4.21
C ALA A 224 -35.48 8.99 5.25
N GLU A 225 -35.64 8.66 6.52
CA GLU A 225 -34.81 9.17 7.60
C GLU A 225 -33.37 8.67 7.37
N SER A 226 -32.48 9.57 6.99
CA SER A 226 -31.05 9.26 6.88
C SER A 226 -30.45 9.26 8.29
N LYS A 227 -30.01 8.08 8.73
CA LYS A 227 -29.34 7.96 10.03
C LYS A 227 -27.85 8.32 9.83
N THR A 228 -27.44 9.46 10.35
CA THR A 228 -26.05 9.91 10.35
C THR A 228 -25.27 9.22 11.48
N VAL A 229 -24.12 8.67 11.19
CA VAL A 229 -23.22 8.03 12.16
C VAL A 229 -21.86 8.68 12.05
N SER A 230 -21.31 9.08 13.20
CA SER A 230 -19.96 9.62 13.34
C SER A 230 -18.94 8.49 13.44
N ILE A 231 -17.88 8.52 12.64
CA ILE A 231 -16.80 7.54 12.62
C ILE A 231 -15.49 8.21 13.04
N ASP A 232 -14.86 7.71 14.09
CA ASP A 232 -13.48 8.07 14.41
C ASP A 232 -12.53 7.38 13.41
N MET A 233 -11.99 8.17 12.50
CA MET A 233 -11.09 7.70 11.44
C MET A 233 -9.76 7.22 11.97
N THR A 234 -9.25 7.84 13.04
CA THR A 234 -7.97 7.48 13.63
C THR A 234 -8.02 6.10 14.27
N GLU A 235 -9.07 5.87 15.08
CA GLU A 235 -9.29 4.56 15.70
C GLU A 235 -9.55 3.49 14.64
N ALA A 236 -10.42 3.76 13.68
CA ALA A 236 -10.77 2.81 12.63
C ALA A 236 -9.55 2.38 11.80
N ILE A 237 -8.71 3.34 11.37
CA ILE A 237 -7.50 3.05 10.57
C ILE A 237 -6.48 2.28 11.40
N ASN A 238 -6.17 2.74 12.62
CA ASN A 238 -5.16 2.10 13.46
C ASN A 238 -5.56 0.66 13.83
N LYS A 239 -6.79 0.46 14.31
CA LYS A 239 -7.27 -0.87 14.69
C LYS A 239 -7.29 -1.85 13.52
N THR A 240 -7.55 -1.35 12.32
CA THR A 240 -7.65 -2.17 11.11
C THR A 240 -6.28 -2.55 10.56
N PHE A 241 -5.29 -1.64 10.58
CA PHE A 241 -4.06 -1.84 9.81
C PHE A 241 -2.78 -1.92 10.65
N ASP A 242 -2.72 -1.30 11.85
CA ASP A 242 -1.48 -1.27 12.62
C ASP A 242 -1.10 -2.67 13.12
N ASN A 243 0.15 -3.08 12.83
CA ASN A 243 0.68 -4.42 13.08
C ASN A 243 -0.16 -5.55 12.45
N LYS A 244 -0.71 -5.29 11.27
CA LYS A 244 -1.45 -6.28 10.48
C LYS A 244 -0.69 -6.65 9.23
N ILE A 245 -0.96 -7.87 8.75
CA ILE A 245 -0.45 -8.35 7.47
C ILE A 245 -1.55 -8.14 6.43
N VAL A 246 -1.23 -7.38 5.39
CA VAL A 246 -2.13 -7.08 4.27
C VAL A 246 -1.50 -7.62 2.99
N GLN A 247 -2.27 -8.31 2.19
CA GLN A 247 -1.81 -8.77 0.88
C GLN A 247 -1.90 -7.63 -0.13
N ILE A 248 -0.80 -7.35 -0.84
CA ILE A 248 -0.70 -6.31 -1.86
C ILE A 248 -0.20 -6.94 -3.17
N GLY A 249 -0.79 -6.54 -4.28
CA GLY A 249 -0.36 -6.97 -5.62
C GLY A 249 -0.91 -8.33 -6.03
N ALA A 250 -0.21 -8.96 -6.97
CA ALA A 250 -0.64 -10.21 -7.58
C ALA A 250 -0.12 -11.45 -6.84
N ASN A 251 -0.57 -12.62 -7.30
CA ASN A 251 -0.05 -13.93 -6.88
C ASN A 251 -0.31 -14.32 -5.41
N ALA A 252 -1.38 -13.80 -4.80
CA ALA A 252 -1.79 -14.11 -3.43
C ALA A 252 -1.88 -15.62 -3.16
N THR A 253 -2.46 -16.39 -4.10
CA THR A 253 -2.68 -17.83 -3.94
C THR A 253 -1.40 -18.67 -3.90
N ILE A 254 -0.28 -18.10 -4.32
CA ILE A 254 1.05 -18.73 -4.22
C ILE A 254 1.95 -18.03 -3.20
N GLY A 255 1.35 -17.26 -2.28
CA GLY A 255 2.02 -16.68 -1.12
C GLY A 255 2.77 -15.38 -1.37
N TYR A 256 2.48 -14.64 -2.44
CA TYR A 256 3.13 -13.36 -2.72
C TYR A 256 2.38 -12.17 -2.11
N GLY A 257 3.13 -11.12 -1.82
CA GLY A 257 2.59 -9.81 -1.48
C GLY A 257 2.09 -9.65 -0.04
N TYR A 258 2.38 -10.58 0.86
CA TYR A 258 2.02 -10.42 2.26
C TYR A 258 2.96 -9.41 2.91
N CYS A 259 2.41 -8.28 3.35
CA CYS A 259 3.15 -7.14 3.86
C CYS A 259 2.67 -6.74 5.26
N SER A 260 3.62 -6.55 6.19
CA SER A 260 3.35 -5.99 7.52
C SER A 260 3.17 -4.48 7.42
N PHE A 261 2.05 -3.97 7.94
CA PHE A 261 1.77 -2.55 8.08
C PHE A 261 2.20 -2.10 9.48
N ILE A 262 3.10 -1.15 9.57
CA ILE A 262 3.68 -0.66 10.81
C ILE A 262 3.45 0.84 10.88
N LYS A 263 2.63 1.27 11.84
CA LYS A 263 2.44 2.69 12.07
C LYS A 263 3.69 3.30 12.72
N VAL A 264 4.25 4.30 12.08
CA VAL A 264 5.40 5.04 12.62
C VAL A 264 4.89 6.01 13.69
N LYS A 265 5.50 5.98 14.87
CA LYS A 265 5.15 6.92 15.95
C LYS A 265 5.64 8.31 15.57
N GLU A 266 4.75 9.29 15.60
CA GLU A 266 5.08 10.70 15.58
C GLU A 266 5.54 11.07 17.00
N GLU A 267 6.66 11.78 17.14
CA GLU A 267 7.09 12.37 18.41
C GLU A 267 6.35 13.66 18.71
#